data_ae7db22c35d3938acc6caaddef88937b
#
_entry.id   ae7db22c35d3938acc6caaddef88937b
#
_cell.length_a   1.000
_cell.length_b   1.000
_cell.length_c   1.000
_cell.angle_alpha   90.00
_cell.angle_beta   90.00
_cell.angle_gamma   90.00
#
_symmetry.space_group_name_H-M   'P 1'
#
loop_
_entity.id
_entity.type
_entity.pdbx_description
1 polymer ?
#
loop_
_entity_poly.entity_id
_entity_poly.type
_entity_poly.pdbx_seq_one_letter_code
_entity_poly.pdbx_strand_id
1 'polypeptide(L)'
;MTVTDSENLLVSLDLPAQATALPWWQDRLAPQVATFDPVSGELLGRTSADPSPLEPDVWLIPAHSTLDNPPEPSTGLVLVRRDEAWVEVEDHRGAIVYHTGTGEPHHWALLGPLPSDYTLVAPLTEFDTWQDDHWQLDEAAQLAAAKALANRKRALLLQCASHQVNALQDAVDLEIATDAETKALKSWKTYRVLLNRVDTIGAVPAEGDWPTSPDPAATTGYLTAQGYQEPTPVA
;
A
#
# COMPACT_ATOMS: atom_id res chain seq x y z
N MET A 1 79.23 -57.98 -43.49
CA MET A 1 78.07 -57.79 -42.64
C MET A 1 77.67 -56.35 -42.81
N THR A 2 76.75 -56.12 -43.69
CA THR A 2 76.28 -54.79 -44.17
C THR A 2 75.08 -54.37 -43.34
N VAL A 3 75.21 -53.26 -42.71
CA VAL A 3 74.09 -52.58 -42.06
C VAL A 3 73.47 -51.57 -43.02
N THR A 4 72.23 -51.78 -43.36
CA THR A 4 71.46 -50.91 -44.27
C THR A 4 70.90 -49.75 -43.48
N ASP A 5 71.24 -48.55 -43.86
CA ASP A 5 70.74 -47.31 -43.36
C ASP A 5 69.35 -47.03 -43.97
N SER A 6 68.34 -46.94 -43.12
CA SER A 6 66.96 -46.52 -43.53
C SER A 6 66.84 -45.06 -43.32
N GLU A 7 66.99 -44.27 -44.36
CA GLU A 7 66.68 -42.86 -44.39
C GLU A 7 65.15 -42.66 -44.20
N ASN A 8 64.79 -42.03 -43.10
CA ASN A 8 63.42 -41.61 -42.79
C ASN A 8 63.14 -40.33 -43.48
N LEU A 9 62.44 -40.38 -44.59
CA LEU A 9 62.02 -39.23 -45.35
C LEU A 9 60.78 -38.57 -44.64
N LEU A 10 61.04 -37.63 -43.77
CA LEU A 10 59.96 -36.72 -43.24
C LEU A 10 59.50 -35.79 -44.36
N VAL A 11 58.40 -36.19 -45.01
CA VAL A 11 57.67 -35.27 -45.88
C VAL A 11 56.96 -34.26 -45.00
N SER A 12 57.50 -33.05 -44.90
CA SER A 12 56.82 -31.89 -44.31
C SER A 12 55.67 -31.52 -45.22
N LEU A 13 54.41 -31.84 -44.85
CA LEU A 13 53.26 -31.35 -45.47
C LEU A 13 53.08 -29.86 -45.00
N ASP A 14 53.61 -28.94 -45.75
CA ASP A 14 53.25 -27.51 -45.68
C ASP A 14 51.77 -27.39 -46.06
N LEU A 15 50.89 -27.50 -45.11
CA LEU A 15 49.53 -27.04 -45.25
C LEU A 15 49.59 -25.51 -45.38
N PRO A 16 49.07 -24.93 -46.47
CA PRO A 16 48.99 -23.48 -46.56
C PRO A 16 48.20 -22.97 -45.37
N ALA A 17 48.77 -22.06 -44.60
CA ALA A 17 48.07 -21.31 -43.61
C ALA A 17 46.81 -20.70 -44.27
N GLN A 18 45.65 -21.29 -44.05
CA GLN A 18 44.42 -20.70 -44.45
C GLN A 18 44.37 -19.36 -43.71
N ALA A 19 44.60 -18.27 -44.38
CA ALA A 19 44.33 -16.95 -43.90
C ALA A 19 42.83 -16.93 -43.58
N THR A 20 42.50 -17.07 -42.27
CA THR A 20 41.13 -17.00 -41.79
C THR A 20 40.65 -15.62 -42.18
N ALA A 21 39.84 -15.52 -43.23
CA ALA A 21 39.22 -14.28 -43.61
C ALA A 21 38.48 -13.73 -42.38
N LEU A 22 38.75 -12.48 -42.06
CA LEU A 22 38.08 -11.85 -40.92
C LEU A 22 36.55 -11.96 -41.07
N PRO A 23 35.83 -12.21 -40.01
CA PRO A 23 34.39 -12.26 -40.08
C PRO A 23 33.81 -11.00 -40.73
N TRP A 24 32.81 -11.13 -41.61
CA TRP A 24 32.25 -10.05 -42.40
C TRP A 24 31.72 -8.88 -41.53
N TRP A 25 31.41 -9.12 -40.26
CA TRP A 25 30.88 -8.12 -39.32
C TRP A 25 31.95 -7.37 -38.53
N GLN A 26 33.23 -7.73 -38.63
CA GLN A 26 34.29 -7.22 -37.75
C GLN A 26 34.44 -5.69 -37.80
N ASP A 27 34.22 -5.09 -38.96
CA ASP A 27 34.34 -3.66 -39.16
C ASP A 27 32.99 -2.97 -39.41
N ARG A 28 31.90 -3.61 -39.00
CA ARG A 28 30.52 -3.13 -39.17
C ARG A 28 29.84 -2.83 -37.86
N LEU A 29 29.13 -1.72 -37.81
CA LEU A 29 28.28 -1.40 -36.65
C LEU A 29 27.00 -2.25 -36.70
N ALA A 30 26.78 -3.04 -35.66
CA ALA A 30 25.56 -3.84 -35.50
C ALA A 30 24.34 -2.90 -35.36
N PRO A 31 23.24 -3.19 -36.07
CA PRO A 31 21.98 -2.47 -35.84
C PRO A 31 21.50 -2.62 -34.40
N GLN A 32 21.02 -1.50 -33.86
CA GLN A 32 20.31 -1.55 -32.56
C GLN A 32 18.90 -2.07 -32.77
N VAL A 33 18.48 -2.95 -31.88
CA VAL A 33 17.12 -3.50 -31.83
C VAL A 33 16.48 -3.19 -30.48
N ALA A 34 15.21 -2.85 -30.48
CA ALA A 34 14.40 -2.69 -29.29
C ALA A 34 13.67 -4.00 -29.00
N THR A 35 13.84 -4.54 -27.79
CA THR A 35 13.19 -5.78 -27.33
C THR A 35 11.97 -5.45 -26.50
N PHE A 36 10.91 -6.22 -26.65
CA PHE A 36 9.66 -6.01 -25.94
C PHE A 36 9.09 -7.32 -25.38
N ASP A 37 8.32 -7.21 -24.32
CA ASP A 37 7.63 -8.34 -23.71
C ASP A 37 6.59 -8.92 -24.68
N PRO A 38 6.56 -10.24 -24.90
CA PRO A 38 5.68 -10.88 -25.87
C PRO A 38 4.19 -10.82 -25.53
N VAL A 39 3.85 -10.56 -24.26
CA VAL A 39 2.46 -10.53 -23.77
C VAL A 39 1.96 -9.09 -23.65
N SER A 40 2.69 -8.25 -22.95
CA SER A 40 2.32 -6.85 -22.71
C SER A 40 2.73 -5.92 -23.83
N GLY A 41 3.76 -6.29 -24.62
CA GLY A 41 4.40 -5.41 -25.59
C GLY A 41 5.34 -4.37 -24.96
N GLU A 42 5.52 -4.36 -23.64
CA GLU A 42 6.33 -3.36 -22.93
C GLU A 42 7.79 -3.41 -23.40
N LEU A 43 8.39 -2.24 -23.61
CA LEU A 43 9.80 -2.10 -23.95
C LEU A 43 10.67 -2.63 -22.81
N LEU A 44 11.44 -3.70 -23.07
CA LEU A 44 12.35 -4.28 -22.09
C LEU A 44 13.74 -3.64 -22.16
N GLY A 45 14.13 -3.16 -23.34
CA GLY A 45 15.43 -2.53 -23.53
C GLY A 45 15.88 -2.50 -24.98
N ARG A 46 17.15 -2.10 -25.16
CA ARG A 46 17.82 -2.07 -26.47
C ARG A 46 19.04 -2.98 -26.42
N THR A 47 19.28 -3.69 -27.51
CA THR A 47 20.47 -4.52 -27.70
C THR A 47 20.94 -4.41 -29.15
N SER A 48 22.11 -4.97 -29.46
CA SER A 48 22.59 -5.06 -30.83
C SER A 48 22.12 -6.36 -31.46
N ALA A 49 21.80 -6.33 -32.74
CA ALA A 49 21.55 -7.54 -33.52
C ALA A 49 22.83 -8.37 -33.66
N ASP A 50 22.69 -9.70 -33.67
CA ASP A 50 23.80 -10.62 -33.87
C ASP A 50 24.07 -10.84 -35.37
N PRO A 51 25.34 -10.98 -35.78
CA PRO A 51 25.64 -11.29 -37.17
C PRO A 51 25.28 -12.76 -37.49
N SER A 52 24.76 -13.03 -38.67
CA SER A 52 24.55 -14.37 -39.16
C SER A 52 25.92 -15.06 -39.41
N PRO A 53 26.18 -16.22 -38.81
CA PRO A 53 27.42 -16.96 -39.07
C PRO A 53 27.43 -17.65 -40.44
N LEU A 54 26.28 -17.79 -41.08
CA LEU A 54 26.11 -18.55 -42.34
C LEU A 54 25.92 -17.63 -43.54
N GLU A 55 25.34 -16.45 -43.35
CA GLU A 55 24.96 -15.54 -44.46
C GLU A 55 25.67 -14.19 -44.27
N PRO A 56 26.59 -13.83 -45.16
CA PRO A 56 27.20 -12.50 -45.14
C PRO A 56 26.15 -11.40 -45.29
N ASP A 57 26.40 -10.26 -44.63
CA ASP A 57 25.54 -9.07 -44.64
C ASP A 57 24.15 -9.24 -44.03
N VAL A 58 23.91 -10.34 -43.29
CA VAL A 58 22.64 -10.62 -42.60
C VAL A 58 22.80 -10.47 -41.11
N TRP A 59 22.00 -9.58 -40.48
CA TRP A 59 21.86 -9.45 -39.05
C TRP A 59 20.65 -10.21 -38.57
N LEU A 60 20.81 -11.00 -37.50
CA LEU A 60 19.75 -11.77 -36.88
C LEU A 60 19.01 -10.89 -35.89
N ILE A 61 17.73 -10.64 -36.15
CA ILE A 61 16.86 -9.90 -35.24
C ILE A 61 16.23 -10.90 -34.26
N PRO A 62 16.44 -10.73 -32.94
CA PRO A 62 15.86 -11.64 -31.95
C PRO A 62 14.33 -11.64 -32.00
N ALA A 63 13.72 -12.73 -31.57
CA ALA A 63 12.25 -12.77 -31.39
C ALA A 63 11.81 -11.63 -30.45
N HIS A 64 10.63 -11.09 -30.69
CA HIS A 64 10.08 -9.96 -29.92
C HIS A 64 11.01 -8.73 -29.89
N SER A 65 11.64 -8.47 -31.03
CA SER A 65 12.49 -7.31 -31.23
C SER A 65 12.18 -6.62 -32.56
N THR A 66 12.48 -5.33 -32.64
CA THR A 66 12.27 -4.53 -33.84
C THR A 66 13.45 -3.58 -34.06
N LEU A 67 13.69 -3.23 -35.33
CA LEU A 67 14.65 -2.18 -35.71
C LEU A 67 14.09 -0.76 -35.51
N ASP A 68 12.78 -0.65 -35.24
CA ASP A 68 12.16 0.64 -34.98
C ASP A 68 12.67 1.20 -33.66
N ASN A 69 13.32 2.36 -33.72
CA ASN A 69 13.86 2.99 -32.52
C ASN A 69 12.72 3.60 -31.70
N PRO A 70 12.47 3.10 -30.45
CA PRO A 70 11.46 3.70 -29.59
C PRO A 70 11.89 5.10 -29.16
N PRO A 71 10.93 6.05 -29.01
CA PRO A 71 11.21 7.34 -28.40
C PRO A 71 11.61 7.18 -26.92
N GLU A 72 11.99 8.27 -26.27
CA GLU A 72 12.12 8.27 -24.81
C GLU A 72 10.71 8.46 -24.20
N PRO A 73 10.30 7.63 -23.21
CA PRO A 73 8.97 7.77 -22.61
C PRO A 73 8.88 9.04 -21.77
N SER A 74 7.71 9.64 -21.74
CA SER A 74 7.38 10.72 -20.82
C SER A 74 7.34 10.23 -19.36
N THR A 75 7.51 11.14 -18.41
CA THR A 75 7.51 10.79 -16.99
C THR A 75 6.19 10.12 -16.57
N GLY A 76 6.26 8.97 -15.92
CA GLY A 76 5.10 8.19 -15.49
C GLY A 76 4.45 7.35 -16.59
N LEU A 77 5.07 7.30 -17.78
CA LEU A 77 4.64 6.48 -18.90
C LEU A 77 5.70 5.45 -19.24
N VAL A 78 5.27 4.34 -19.82
CA VAL A 78 6.13 3.32 -20.42
C VAL A 78 5.77 3.13 -21.88
N LEU A 79 6.72 2.62 -22.66
CA LEU A 79 6.47 2.33 -24.08
C LEU A 79 5.98 0.90 -24.24
N VAL A 80 4.91 0.74 -24.98
CA VAL A 80 4.32 -0.54 -25.32
C VAL A 80 4.23 -0.67 -26.86
N ARG A 81 4.66 -1.79 -27.41
CA ARG A 81 4.52 -2.11 -28.82
C ARG A 81 3.11 -2.61 -29.11
N ARG A 82 2.33 -1.82 -29.88
CA ARG A 82 0.98 -2.16 -30.34
C ARG A 82 0.86 -1.87 -31.83
N ASP A 83 0.31 -2.80 -32.58
CA ASP A 83 0.07 -2.63 -34.04
C ASP A 83 1.29 -2.06 -34.78
N GLU A 84 2.49 -2.61 -34.49
CA GLU A 84 3.77 -2.22 -35.06
C GLU A 84 4.23 -0.78 -34.74
N ALA A 85 3.60 -0.10 -33.77
CA ALA A 85 3.98 1.22 -33.29
C ALA A 85 4.31 1.22 -31.80
N TRP A 86 5.17 2.18 -31.39
CA TRP A 86 5.41 2.45 -29.97
C TRP A 86 4.37 3.44 -29.47
N VAL A 87 3.67 3.07 -28.38
CA VAL A 87 2.63 3.85 -27.73
C VAL A 87 3.00 4.06 -26.28
N GLU A 88 2.87 5.28 -25.79
CA GLU A 88 3.00 5.58 -24.37
C GLU A 88 1.77 5.12 -23.60
N VAL A 89 1.99 4.44 -22.49
CA VAL A 89 0.95 3.90 -21.61
C VAL A 89 1.28 4.31 -20.17
N GLU A 90 0.29 4.73 -19.43
CA GLU A 90 0.43 5.08 -18.01
C GLU A 90 0.95 3.91 -17.20
N ASP A 91 1.90 4.18 -16.28
CA ASP A 91 2.44 3.19 -15.37
C ASP A 91 2.27 3.63 -13.92
N HIS A 92 1.28 3.04 -13.28
CA HIS A 92 0.98 3.25 -11.86
C HIS A 92 1.44 2.07 -10.98
N ARG A 93 2.16 1.10 -11.55
CA ARG A 93 2.64 -0.09 -10.82
C ARG A 93 3.52 0.31 -9.65
N GLY A 94 3.29 -0.32 -8.50
CA GLY A 94 3.97 -0.01 -7.24
C GLY A 94 3.40 1.20 -6.49
N ALA A 95 2.49 1.98 -7.08
CA ALA A 95 1.78 3.02 -6.37
C ALA A 95 0.70 2.45 -5.44
N ILE A 96 0.36 3.20 -4.41
CA ILE A 96 -0.85 2.96 -3.62
C ILE A 96 -1.97 3.76 -4.27
N VAL A 97 -3.05 3.06 -4.63
CA VAL A 97 -4.28 3.65 -5.14
C VAL A 97 -5.41 3.42 -4.16
N TYR A 98 -6.44 4.24 -4.21
CA TYR A 98 -7.57 4.17 -3.29
C TYR A 98 -8.85 3.92 -4.06
N HIS A 99 -9.64 2.95 -3.59
CA HIS A 99 -10.93 2.64 -4.19
C HIS A 99 -11.93 3.77 -3.88
N THR A 100 -12.49 4.39 -4.91
CA THR A 100 -13.34 5.60 -4.78
C THR A 100 -14.63 5.37 -4.00
N GLY A 101 -15.13 4.13 -3.96
CA GLY A 101 -16.34 3.78 -3.20
C GLY A 101 -16.11 3.47 -1.72
N THR A 102 -14.88 3.10 -1.31
CA THR A 102 -14.60 2.65 0.08
C THR A 102 -13.45 3.39 0.75
N GLY A 103 -12.60 4.09 -0.01
CA GLY A 103 -11.37 4.70 0.49
C GLY A 103 -10.25 3.70 0.82
N GLU A 104 -10.45 2.39 0.57
CA GLU A 104 -9.46 1.38 0.90
C GLU A 104 -8.22 1.48 0.01
N PRO A 105 -7.00 1.38 0.60
CA PRO A 105 -5.76 1.41 -0.16
C PRO A 105 -5.47 0.06 -0.81
N HIS A 106 -4.97 0.09 -2.06
CA HIS A 106 -4.53 -1.07 -2.81
C HIS A 106 -3.15 -0.82 -3.43
N HIS A 107 -2.28 -1.83 -3.39
CA HIS A 107 -1.04 -1.80 -4.17
C HIS A 107 -1.34 -2.12 -5.63
N TRP A 108 -1.07 -1.15 -6.52
CA TRP A 108 -1.37 -1.32 -7.94
C TRP A 108 -0.29 -2.13 -8.66
N ALA A 109 -0.69 -3.09 -9.46
CA ALA A 109 0.23 -3.98 -10.18
C ALA A 109 -0.01 -4.04 -11.71
N LEU A 110 -1.06 -3.37 -12.20
CA LEU A 110 -1.44 -3.44 -13.60
C LEU A 110 -0.85 -2.26 -14.38
N LEU A 111 -0.49 -2.53 -15.63
CA LEU A 111 -0.06 -1.51 -16.58
C LEU A 111 -1.29 -0.90 -17.26
N GLY A 112 -1.30 0.40 -17.42
CA GLY A 112 -2.36 1.15 -18.07
C GLY A 112 -3.01 2.19 -17.16
N PRO A 113 -3.98 2.95 -17.71
CA PRO A 113 -4.71 3.94 -16.94
C PRO A 113 -5.47 3.31 -15.78
N LEU A 114 -5.62 4.06 -14.70
CA LEU A 114 -6.43 3.63 -13.58
C LEU A 114 -7.91 3.52 -14.01
N PRO A 115 -8.62 2.45 -13.62
CA PRO A 115 -10.07 2.39 -13.73
C PRO A 115 -10.73 3.52 -12.92
N SER A 116 -11.94 3.91 -13.30
CA SER A 116 -12.68 5.04 -12.69
C SER A 116 -13.05 4.83 -11.21
N ASP A 117 -12.99 3.60 -10.74
CA ASP A 117 -13.21 3.21 -9.34
C ASP A 117 -11.94 3.28 -8.47
N TYR A 118 -10.82 3.79 -9.04
CA TYR A 118 -9.57 4.01 -8.31
C TYR A 118 -9.01 5.41 -8.54
N THR A 119 -8.32 5.93 -7.52
CA THR A 119 -7.61 7.21 -7.56
C THR A 119 -6.26 7.13 -6.85
N LEU A 120 -5.33 8.00 -7.21
CA LEU A 120 -4.05 8.17 -6.50
C LEU A 120 -4.16 9.05 -5.25
N VAL A 121 -5.29 9.73 -5.09
CA VAL A 121 -5.52 10.66 -3.97
C VAL A 121 -6.07 9.89 -2.78
N ALA A 122 -5.38 9.95 -1.64
CA ALA A 122 -5.83 9.34 -0.39
C ALA A 122 -7.00 10.12 0.22
N PRO A 123 -8.00 9.44 0.83
CA PRO A 123 -8.94 10.12 1.72
C PRO A 123 -8.21 10.65 2.96
N LEU A 124 -8.65 11.77 3.50
CA LEU A 124 -8.08 12.37 4.72
C LEU A 124 -8.65 11.73 5.98
N THR A 125 -9.92 11.30 5.92
CA THR A 125 -10.64 10.67 7.02
C THR A 125 -11.42 9.43 6.54
N GLU A 126 -11.82 8.60 7.47
CA GLU A 126 -12.72 7.45 7.22
C GLU A 126 -14.15 7.86 6.82
N PHE A 127 -14.48 9.13 6.96
CA PHE A 127 -15.78 9.70 6.60
C PHE A 127 -15.78 10.38 5.24
N ASP A 128 -14.66 10.39 4.54
CA ASP A 128 -14.59 11.01 3.22
C ASP A 128 -15.31 10.14 2.19
N THR A 129 -16.07 10.78 1.31
CA THR A 129 -16.75 10.17 0.17
C THR A 129 -16.22 10.76 -1.13
N TRP A 130 -16.06 9.92 -2.16
CA TRP A 130 -15.57 10.38 -3.46
C TRP A 130 -16.72 10.97 -4.28
N GLN A 131 -16.59 12.26 -4.63
CA GLN A 131 -17.56 12.98 -5.44
C GLN A 131 -16.83 13.99 -6.33
N ASP A 132 -17.25 14.13 -7.59
CA ASP A 132 -16.69 15.09 -8.53
C ASP A 132 -15.14 15.07 -8.59
N ASP A 133 -14.55 13.88 -8.69
CA ASP A 133 -13.11 13.63 -8.78
C ASP A 133 -12.27 14.10 -7.57
N HIS A 134 -12.89 14.21 -6.39
CA HIS A 134 -12.19 14.50 -5.15
C HIS A 134 -12.91 13.91 -3.91
N TRP A 135 -12.17 13.78 -2.80
CA TRP A 135 -12.72 13.36 -1.53
C TRP A 135 -13.41 14.52 -0.83
N GLN A 136 -14.64 14.30 -0.39
CA GLN A 136 -15.44 15.24 0.40
C GLN A 136 -15.80 14.62 1.74
N LEU A 137 -15.62 15.38 2.83
CA LEU A 137 -15.98 14.94 4.17
C LEU A 137 -17.51 14.82 4.30
N ASP A 138 -18.00 13.67 4.69
CA ASP A 138 -19.37 13.47 5.16
C ASP A 138 -19.48 13.93 6.63
N GLU A 139 -19.75 15.22 6.83
CA GLU A 139 -19.91 15.82 8.17
C GLU A 139 -21.04 15.14 8.96
N ALA A 140 -22.08 14.67 8.29
CA ALA A 140 -23.20 14.01 8.95
C ALA A 140 -22.80 12.64 9.50
N ALA A 141 -22.06 11.86 8.73
CA ALA A 141 -21.51 10.57 9.16
C ALA A 141 -20.50 10.78 10.31
N GLN A 142 -19.59 11.73 10.19
CA GLN A 142 -18.62 12.07 11.23
C GLN A 142 -19.31 12.47 12.54
N LEU A 143 -20.33 13.36 12.47
CA LEU A 143 -21.11 13.78 13.65
C LEU A 143 -21.87 12.60 14.28
N ALA A 144 -22.45 11.73 13.46
CA ALA A 144 -23.15 10.54 13.95
C ALA A 144 -22.20 9.58 14.68
N ALA A 145 -21.01 9.33 14.14
CA ALA A 145 -20.00 8.52 14.78
C ALA A 145 -19.51 9.11 16.11
N ALA A 146 -19.29 10.42 16.17
CA ALA A 146 -18.90 11.12 17.39
C ALA A 146 -19.98 11.02 18.48
N LYS A 147 -21.25 11.18 18.11
CA LYS A 147 -22.40 10.99 19.05
C LYS A 147 -22.49 9.53 19.54
N ALA A 148 -22.31 8.56 18.65
CA ALA A 148 -22.31 7.15 19.01
C ALA A 148 -21.19 6.82 20.02
N LEU A 149 -20.00 7.38 19.82
CA LEU A 149 -18.87 7.21 20.73
C LEU A 149 -19.14 7.85 22.11
N ALA A 150 -19.69 9.07 22.13
CA ALA A 150 -20.08 9.73 23.37
C ALA A 150 -21.17 8.95 24.13
N ASN A 151 -22.15 8.40 23.44
CA ASN A 151 -23.17 7.52 24.01
C ASN A 151 -22.55 6.25 24.63
N ARG A 152 -21.60 5.62 23.93
CA ARG A 152 -20.88 4.46 24.44
C ARG A 152 -20.10 4.81 25.72
N LYS A 153 -19.39 5.93 25.73
CA LYS A 153 -18.67 6.44 26.92
C LYS A 153 -19.61 6.60 28.10
N ARG A 154 -20.71 7.31 27.90
CA ARG A 154 -21.74 7.51 28.96
C ARG A 154 -22.26 6.17 29.50
N ALA A 155 -22.58 5.24 28.63
CA ALA A 155 -23.09 3.92 29.04
C ALA A 155 -22.09 3.15 29.91
N LEU A 156 -20.81 3.14 29.52
CA LEU A 156 -19.75 2.49 30.27
C LEU A 156 -19.48 3.16 31.62
N LEU A 157 -19.49 4.49 31.67
CA LEU A 157 -19.33 5.22 32.93
C LEU A 157 -20.53 4.98 33.90
N LEU A 158 -21.76 4.87 33.35
CA LEU A 158 -22.93 4.50 34.14
C LEU A 158 -22.84 3.07 34.70
N GLN A 159 -22.32 2.13 33.94
CA GLN A 159 -22.07 0.76 34.41
C GLN A 159 -21.03 0.77 35.52
N CYS A 160 -19.89 1.44 35.34
CA CYS A 160 -18.86 1.61 36.36
C CYS A 160 -19.43 2.19 37.64
N ALA A 161 -20.15 3.34 37.52
CA ALA A 161 -20.79 3.98 38.68
C ALA A 161 -21.80 3.04 39.40
N SER A 162 -22.54 2.26 38.63
CA SER A 162 -23.50 1.29 39.23
C SER A 162 -22.80 0.17 39.97
N HIS A 163 -21.69 -0.37 39.47
CA HIS A 163 -20.90 -1.37 40.20
C HIS A 163 -20.38 -0.80 41.53
N GLN A 164 -19.84 0.41 41.52
CA GLN A 164 -19.35 1.06 42.75
C GLN A 164 -20.49 1.34 43.76
N VAL A 165 -21.63 1.85 43.24
CA VAL A 165 -22.80 2.10 44.10
C VAL A 165 -23.32 0.82 44.75
N ASN A 166 -23.41 -0.30 44.01
CA ASN A 166 -23.91 -1.57 44.55
C ASN A 166 -22.99 -2.09 45.64
N ALA A 167 -21.67 -2.17 45.41
CA ALA A 167 -20.74 -2.65 46.42
C ALA A 167 -20.76 -1.81 47.71
N LEU A 168 -20.84 -0.48 47.61
CA LEU A 168 -20.88 0.42 48.76
C LEU A 168 -22.26 0.38 49.45
N GLN A 169 -23.34 0.16 48.69
CA GLN A 169 -24.69 0.02 49.25
C GLN A 169 -24.82 -1.25 50.07
N ASP A 170 -24.24 -2.38 49.60
CA ASP A 170 -24.24 -3.64 50.37
C ASP A 170 -23.58 -3.47 51.73
N ALA A 171 -22.50 -2.72 51.84
CA ALA A 171 -21.82 -2.43 53.11
C ALA A 171 -22.71 -1.58 54.05
N VAL A 172 -23.48 -0.61 53.50
CA VAL A 172 -24.43 0.20 54.27
C VAL A 172 -25.62 -0.64 54.76
N ASP A 173 -26.16 -1.49 53.89
CA ASP A 173 -27.33 -2.32 54.20
C ASP A 173 -27.01 -3.41 55.26
N LEU A 174 -25.73 -3.85 55.30
CA LEU A 174 -25.24 -4.76 56.33
C LEU A 174 -24.78 -4.05 57.62
N GLU A 175 -24.87 -2.72 57.69
CA GLU A 175 -24.45 -1.90 58.84
C GLU A 175 -22.95 -2.01 59.20
N ILE A 176 -22.11 -2.33 58.18
CA ILE A 176 -20.66 -2.47 58.35
C ILE A 176 -19.90 -1.37 57.61
N ALA A 177 -20.59 -0.44 56.96
CA ALA A 177 -19.95 0.65 56.20
C ALA A 177 -19.22 1.62 57.10
N THR A 178 -17.99 1.99 56.68
CA THR A 178 -17.24 3.08 57.31
C THR A 178 -17.79 4.45 56.88
N ASP A 179 -17.43 5.52 57.60
CA ASP A 179 -17.78 6.90 57.23
C ASP A 179 -17.24 7.28 55.84
N ALA A 180 -16.08 6.75 55.47
CA ALA A 180 -15.49 6.98 54.16
C ALA A 180 -16.33 6.31 53.04
N GLU A 181 -16.77 5.07 53.24
CA GLU A 181 -17.63 4.34 52.29
C GLU A 181 -18.99 4.98 52.13
N THR A 182 -19.58 5.48 53.24
CA THR A 182 -20.85 6.23 53.19
C THR A 182 -20.72 7.52 52.38
N LYS A 183 -19.62 8.25 52.52
CA LYS A 183 -19.34 9.46 51.69
C LYS A 183 -19.11 9.08 50.24
N ALA A 184 -18.35 8.04 49.98
CA ALA A 184 -18.09 7.53 48.63
C ALA A 184 -19.38 7.12 47.94
N LEU A 185 -20.28 6.41 48.60
CA LEU A 185 -21.59 6.04 48.09
C LEU A 185 -22.40 7.27 47.62
N LYS A 186 -22.45 8.32 48.45
CA LYS A 186 -23.12 9.56 48.09
C LYS A 186 -22.49 10.23 46.81
N SER A 187 -21.17 10.24 46.74
CA SER A 187 -20.45 10.81 45.61
C SER A 187 -20.72 10.01 44.33
N TRP A 188 -20.66 8.69 44.36
CA TRP A 188 -20.96 7.83 43.22
C TRP A 188 -22.42 7.90 42.77
N LYS A 189 -23.38 7.99 43.72
CA LYS A 189 -24.80 8.24 43.39
C LYS A 189 -24.99 9.59 42.70
N THR A 190 -24.31 10.64 43.16
CA THR A 190 -24.34 11.97 42.54
C THR A 190 -23.75 11.92 41.13
N TYR A 191 -22.58 11.28 40.98
CA TYR A 191 -21.94 11.10 39.67
C TYR A 191 -22.85 10.40 38.67
N ARG A 192 -23.50 9.31 39.08
CA ARG A 192 -24.43 8.55 38.23
C ARG A 192 -25.64 9.40 37.80
N VAL A 193 -26.17 10.26 38.67
CA VAL A 193 -27.27 11.16 38.36
C VAL A 193 -26.80 12.23 37.35
N LEU A 194 -25.60 12.79 37.52
CA LEU A 194 -25.06 13.76 36.62
C LEU A 194 -24.76 13.17 35.24
N LEU A 195 -24.22 11.96 35.17
CA LEU A 195 -24.01 11.23 33.91
C LEU A 195 -25.31 11.05 33.09
N ASN A 196 -26.44 10.78 33.77
CA ASN A 196 -27.73 10.67 33.08
C ASN A 196 -28.21 12.01 32.47
N ARG A 197 -27.67 13.14 32.92
CA ARG A 197 -28.01 14.47 32.41
C ARG A 197 -27.13 14.92 31.25
N VAL A 198 -26.03 14.19 30.97
CA VAL A 198 -25.17 14.51 29.81
C VAL A 198 -25.94 14.23 28.53
N ASP A 199 -26.12 15.26 27.70
CA ASP A 199 -26.76 15.10 26.39
C ASP A 199 -25.76 14.52 25.38
N THR A 200 -26.01 13.28 24.96
CA THR A 200 -25.21 12.60 23.93
C THR A 200 -26.01 12.37 22.65
N ILE A 201 -27.27 12.83 22.60
CA ILE A 201 -28.17 12.65 21.46
C ILE A 201 -28.25 13.95 20.64
N GLY A 202 -28.52 15.07 21.29
CA GLY A 202 -28.63 16.37 20.64
C GLY A 202 -27.29 16.91 20.13
N ALA A 203 -26.25 16.76 20.93
CA ALA A 203 -24.91 17.25 20.60
C ALA A 203 -23.82 16.24 21.00
N VAL A 204 -22.61 16.45 20.51
CA VAL A 204 -21.41 15.80 21.04
C VAL A 204 -20.98 16.56 22.30
N PRO A 205 -20.95 15.93 23.51
CA PRO A 205 -20.53 16.62 24.70
C PRO A 205 -19.09 17.09 24.63
N ALA A 206 -18.82 18.32 25.01
CA ALA A 206 -17.46 18.80 25.22
C ALA A 206 -16.83 18.14 26.45
N GLU A 207 -15.51 18.24 26.60
CA GLU A 207 -14.81 17.65 27.76
C GLU A 207 -15.36 18.17 29.09
N GLY A 208 -15.68 19.45 29.18
CA GLY A 208 -16.25 20.09 30.38
C GLY A 208 -17.68 19.70 30.71
N ASP A 209 -18.44 19.08 29.80
CA ASP A 209 -19.81 18.63 30.03
C ASP A 209 -19.87 17.29 30.81
N TRP A 210 -18.75 16.60 30.90
CA TRP A 210 -18.65 15.36 31.66
C TRP A 210 -18.47 15.64 33.15
N PRO A 211 -19.27 14.99 34.02
CA PRO A 211 -19.08 15.16 35.46
C PRO A 211 -17.76 14.58 35.93
N THR A 212 -17.12 15.20 36.90
CA THR A 212 -15.90 14.71 37.52
C THR A 212 -16.17 13.41 38.28
N SER A 213 -15.39 12.37 37.97
CA SER A 213 -15.48 11.08 38.64
C SER A 213 -15.07 11.17 40.11
N PRO A 214 -15.76 10.49 41.03
CA PRO A 214 -15.31 10.33 42.42
C PRO A 214 -13.97 9.60 42.53
N ASP A 215 -13.69 8.70 41.59
CA ASP A 215 -12.43 7.97 41.46
C ASP A 215 -12.06 7.88 39.97
N PRO A 216 -11.20 8.81 39.49
CA PRO A 216 -10.75 8.83 38.10
C PRO A 216 -9.98 7.56 37.69
N ALA A 217 -9.22 6.95 38.62
CA ALA A 217 -8.47 5.73 38.30
C ALA A 217 -9.41 4.55 38.06
N ALA A 218 -10.45 4.39 38.88
CA ALA A 218 -11.45 3.36 38.70
C ALA A 218 -12.23 3.53 37.39
N THR A 219 -12.66 4.74 37.06
CA THR A 219 -13.38 5.00 35.79
C THR A 219 -12.51 4.80 34.57
N THR A 220 -11.27 5.30 34.56
CA THR A 220 -10.32 5.10 33.46
C THR A 220 -9.98 3.61 33.27
N GLY A 221 -9.70 2.90 34.38
CA GLY A 221 -9.43 1.46 34.34
C GLY A 221 -10.61 0.67 33.79
N TYR A 222 -11.84 1.03 34.18
CA TYR A 222 -13.05 0.40 33.66
C TYR A 222 -13.22 0.63 32.13
N LEU A 223 -13.07 1.89 31.66
CA LEU A 223 -13.16 2.22 30.23
C LEU A 223 -12.13 1.44 29.42
N THR A 224 -10.88 1.40 29.87
CA THR A 224 -9.80 0.65 29.20
C THR A 224 -10.10 -0.86 29.16
N ALA A 225 -10.58 -1.43 30.25
CA ALA A 225 -10.95 -2.85 30.31
C ALA A 225 -12.09 -3.21 29.37
N GLN A 226 -12.98 -2.24 29.05
CA GLN A 226 -14.06 -2.40 28.08
C GLN A 226 -13.65 -2.04 26.65
N GLY A 227 -12.35 -1.80 26.38
CA GLY A 227 -11.82 -1.44 25.06
C GLY A 227 -12.30 -0.08 24.55
N TYR A 228 -12.65 0.84 25.47
CA TYR A 228 -12.94 2.22 25.07
C TYR A 228 -11.63 2.99 24.89
N GLN A 229 -11.55 3.69 23.75
CA GLN A 229 -10.45 4.60 23.45
C GLN A 229 -11.02 6.00 23.24
N GLU A 230 -10.40 7.00 23.87
CA GLU A 230 -10.75 8.39 23.58
C GLU A 230 -10.38 8.70 22.14
N PRO A 231 -11.22 9.45 21.41
CA PRO A 231 -10.88 9.88 20.07
C PRO A 231 -9.61 10.74 20.12
N THR A 232 -8.68 10.46 19.21
CA THR A 232 -7.50 11.34 19.05
C THR A 232 -7.99 12.70 18.53
N PRO A 233 -7.61 13.82 19.14
CA PRO A 233 -7.97 15.13 18.61
C PRO A 233 -7.42 15.23 17.17
N VAL A 234 -8.28 15.54 16.22
CA VAL A 234 -7.86 15.89 14.86
C VAL A 234 -7.15 17.25 14.97
N ALA A 235 -5.86 17.26 14.63
CA ALA A 235 -5.01 18.44 14.68
C ALA A 235 -5.39 19.45 13.58
#